data_7fdb9a352de279548b5691f79f464089
#
_entry.id   7fdb9a352de279548b5691f79f464089
#
_cell.length_a   1.000
_cell.length_b   1.000
_cell.length_c   1.000
_cell.angle_alpha   90.00
_cell.angle_beta   90.00
_cell.angle_gamma   90.00
#
_symmetry.space_group_name_H-M   'P 1'
#
loop_
_entity.id
_entity.type
_entity.pdbx_description
1 polymer ?
#
loop_
_entity_poly.entity_id
_entity_poly.type
_entity_poly.pdbx_seq_one_letter_code
_entity_poly.pdbx_strand_id
1 'polypeptide(L)'
;LSKGEYLVDIMNEVGYDFASFGNHEFDYTLPQLQKLIDKAKYQYLCCNLTYTAKDGKGLTGYKAYEIKTYGDIKVAFVGIDTPESFTKSTPTYFQDANGNFVYSFAEGNKGADLYNKVQETVDAAKKDGATYVVALAHLGVDESSEPWRSTDLIANTTGIDAVLDGHSHSTIAMELVK
;
A
#
# COMPACT_ATOMS: atom_id res chain seq x y z
N LEU A 1 7.59 1.86 24.62
CA LEU A 1 7.00 0.91 23.68
C LEU A 1 7.88 0.82 22.44
N SER A 2 7.82 -0.31 21.71
CA SER A 2 8.79 -0.68 20.67
C SER A 2 8.66 0.07 19.35
N LYS A 3 7.66 0.93 19.17
CA LYS A 3 7.37 1.65 17.91
C LYS A 3 7.33 0.71 16.68
N GLY A 4 6.69 -0.45 16.83
CA GLY A 4 6.51 -1.45 15.77
C GLY A 4 7.54 -2.61 15.79
N GLU A 5 8.70 -2.48 16.43
CA GLU A 5 9.78 -3.48 16.34
C GLU A 5 9.34 -4.87 16.80
N TYR A 6 8.59 -4.98 17.91
CA TYR A 6 8.09 -6.28 18.38
C TYR A 6 7.06 -6.89 17.44
N LEU A 7 6.23 -6.05 16.79
CA LEU A 7 5.27 -6.54 15.82
C LEU A 7 5.98 -7.15 14.61
N VAL A 8 7.00 -6.46 14.10
CA VAL A 8 7.83 -6.99 12.99
C VAL A 8 8.50 -8.30 13.39
N ASP A 9 9.01 -8.42 14.63
CA ASP A 9 9.57 -9.69 15.11
C ASP A 9 8.53 -10.82 15.11
N ILE A 10 7.32 -10.54 15.59
CA ILE A 10 6.22 -11.51 15.59
C ILE A 10 5.84 -11.90 14.16
N MET A 11 5.69 -10.93 13.26
CA MET A 11 5.37 -11.19 11.86
C MET A 11 6.47 -12.02 11.16
N ASN A 12 7.74 -11.76 11.48
CA ASN A 12 8.86 -12.55 11.00
C ASN A 12 8.80 -14.00 11.47
N GLU A 13 8.44 -14.24 12.74
CA GLU A 13 8.32 -15.61 13.31
C GLU A 13 7.06 -16.35 12.80
N VAL A 14 5.97 -15.63 12.56
CA VAL A 14 4.75 -16.19 11.95
C VAL A 14 5.00 -16.59 10.49
N GLY A 15 5.95 -15.94 9.82
CA GLY A 15 6.31 -16.24 8.43
C GLY A 15 5.41 -15.56 7.43
N TYR A 16 5.11 -14.27 7.63
CA TYR A 16 4.44 -13.47 6.62
C TYR A 16 5.25 -13.44 5.33
N ASP A 17 4.58 -13.47 4.19
CA ASP A 17 5.20 -13.26 2.87
C ASP A 17 5.24 -11.79 2.49
N PHE A 18 4.14 -11.08 2.74
CA PHE A 18 3.94 -9.69 2.34
C PHE A 18 3.23 -8.87 3.40
N ALA A 19 3.45 -7.54 3.37
CA ALA A 19 2.64 -6.56 4.08
C ALA A 19 2.44 -5.33 3.17
N SER A 20 1.25 -4.71 3.23
CA SER A 20 1.02 -3.37 2.67
C SER A 20 1.27 -2.32 3.73
N PHE A 21 1.56 -1.08 3.32
CA PHE A 21 1.48 0.04 4.24
C PHE A 21 0.02 0.38 4.54
N GLY A 22 -0.19 1.00 5.69
CA GLY A 22 -1.40 1.71 6.08
C GLY A 22 -1.01 3.04 6.72
N ASN A 23 -1.98 3.88 7.08
CA ASN A 23 -1.71 5.20 7.65
C ASN A 23 -0.90 5.14 8.95
N HIS A 24 -1.08 4.10 9.78
CA HIS A 24 -0.38 3.97 11.07
C HIS A 24 1.10 3.60 10.95
N GLU A 25 1.59 3.13 9.79
CA GLU A 25 3.03 2.99 9.52
C GLU A 25 3.75 4.33 9.62
N PHE A 26 3.02 5.44 9.41
CA PHE A 26 3.54 6.81 9.42
C PHE A 26 3.25 7.58 10.73
N ASP A 27 2.82 6.91 11.80
CA ASP A 27 2.57 7.53 13.11
C ASP A 27 3.86 7.95 13.82
N TYR A 28 4.97 7.32 13.45
CA TYR A 28 6.30 7.64 13.94
C TYR A 28 7.13 8.30 12.82
N THR A 29 8.42 8.49 13.03
CA THR A 29 9.27 9.11 12.01
C THR A 29 9.54 8.17 10.83
N LEU A 30 9.80 8.71 9.64
CA LEU A 30 10.19 7.91 8.47
C LEU A 30 11.49 7.10 8.70
N PRO A 31 12.52 7.59 9.40
CA PRO A 31 13.66 6.76 9.82
C PRO A 31 13.26 5.55 10.68
N GLN A 32 12.24 5.67 11.53
CA GLN A 32 11.73 4.51 12.27
C GLN A 32 11.04 3.52 11.34
N LEU A 33 10.21 3.99 10.41
CA LEU A 33 9.59 3.12 9.41
C LEU A 33 10.64 2.43 8.54
N GLN A 34 11.69 3.15 8.08
CA GLN A 34 12.79 2.54 7.34
C GLN A 34 13.46 1.41 8.16
N LYS A 35 13.67 1.63 9.45
CA LYS A 35 14.21 0.58 10.33
C LYS A 35 13.31 -0.65 10.42
N LEU A 36 11.99 -0.48 10.41
CA LEU A 36 11.04 -1.59 10.40
C LEU A 36 11.06 -2.34 9.07
N ILE A 37 11.13 -1.61 7.95
CA ILE A 37 11.26 -2.21 6.61
C ILE A 37 12.55 -3.03 6.52
N ASP A 38 13.68 -2.49 6.97
CA ASP A 38 14.98 -3.16 6.94
C ASP A 38 15.03 -4.41 7.84
N LYS A 39 14.23 -4.42 8.92
CA LYS A 39 14.13 -5.53 9.87
C LYS A 39 13.21 -6.65 9.39
N ALA A 40 12.23 -6.34 8.54
CA ALA A 40 11.24 -7.29 8.06
C ALA A 40 11.90 -8.38 7.18
N LYS A 41 11.52 -9.64 7.43
CA LYS A 41 11.89 -10.79 6.58
C LYS A 41 10.87 -11.02 5.46
N TYR A 42 9.77 -10.30 5.48
CA TYR A 42 8.73 -10.25 4.46
C TYR A 42 8.86 -8.99 3.61
N GLN A 43 8.26 -8.99 2.42
CA GLN A 43 8.33 -7.84 1.53
C GLN A 43 7.20 -6.85 1.81
N TYR A 44 7.55 -5.59 2.09
CA TYR A 44 6.58 -4.50 2.07
C TYR A 44 6.20 -4.15 0.63
N LEU A 45 4.89 -3.93 0.39
CA LEU A 45 4.33 -3.58 -0.90
C LEU A 45 3.56 -2.26 -0.81
N CYS A 46 3.81 -1.35 -1.75
CA CYS A 46 3.02 -0.14 -1.94
C CYS A 46 3.28 0.43 -3.35
N CYS A 47 2.27 0.46 -4.20
CA CYS A 47 2.42 0.94 -5.57
C CYS A 47 2.26 2.47 -5.69
N ASN A 48 1.52 3.09 -4.78
CA ASN A 48 1.13 4.49 -4.89
C ASN A 48 1.91 5.46 -3.99
N LEU A 49 2.86 4.99 -3.16
CA LEU A 49 3.77 5.87 -2.43
C LEU A 49 4.95 6.26 -3.33
N THR A 50 5.14 7.56 -3.54
CA THR A 50 6.22 8.10 -4.35
C THR A 50 6.97 9.19 -3.59
N TYR A 51 8.31 9.12 -3.55
CA TYR A 51 9.15 10.21 -3.07
C TYR A 51 9.41 11.18 -4.22
N THR A 52 9.03 12.44 -4.04
CA THR A 52 9.04 13.45 -5.11
C THR A 52 10.28 14.34 -5.09
N ALA A 53 10.99 14.43 -3.96
CA ALA A 53 12.27 15.14 -3.90
C ALA A 53 13.39 14.33 -4.55
N LYS A 54 14.42 15.03 -5.05
CA LYS A 54 15.53 14.42 -5.80
C LYS A 54 16.82 14.28 -4.98
N ASP A 55 16.71 14.23 -3.66
CA ASP A 55 17.86 14.20 -2.75
C ASP A 55 18.24 12.79 -2.28
N GLY A 56 17.53 11.76 -2.73
CA GLY A 56 17.81 10.36 -2.42
C GLY A 56 17.46 9.92 -0.99
N LYS A 57 16.66 10.69 -0.26
CA LYS A 57 16.31 10.41 1.15
C LYS A 57 14.95 9.72 1.33
N GLY A 58 14.30 9.32 0.24
CA GLY A 58 13.03 8.60 0.31
C GLY A 58 13.16 7.21 0.92
N LEU A 59 12.04 6.69 1.43
CA LEU A 59 11.95 5.31 1.90
C LEU A 59 12.34 4.34 0.79
N THR A 60 12.99 3.26 1.17
CA THR A 60 13.45 2.18 0.28
C THR A 60 13.05 0.82 0.82
N GLY A 61 13.30 -0.26 0.04
CA GLY A 61 13.05 -1.63 0.51
C GLY A 61 11.60 -2.11 0.36
N TYR A 62 10.72 -1.31 -0.24
CA TYR A 62 9.38 -1.74 -0.64
C TYR A 62 9.25 -1.83 -2.16
N LYS A 63 8.26 -2.57 -2.64
CA LYS A 63 7.96 -2.76 -4.06
C LYS A 63 6.52 -2.40 -4.37
N ALA A 64 6.21 -2.10 -5.64
CA ALA A 64 4.83 -1.89 -6.07
C ALA A 64 4.02 -3.19 -5.99
N TYR A 65 4.61 -4.30 -6.40
CA TYR A 65 4.05 -5.64 -6.35
C TYR A 65 5.16 -6.70 -6.28
N GLU A 66 4.76 -7.92 -5.95
CA GLU A 66 5.60 -9.12 -6.02
C GLU A 66 4.79 -10.28 -6.60
N ILE A 67 5.42 -11.15 -7.39
CA ILE A 67 4.77 -12.34 -7.95
C ILE A 67 5.24 -13.57 -7.19
N LYS A 68 4.29 -14.34 -6.66
CA LYS A 68 4.54 -15.63 -6.03
C LYS A 68 3.95 -16.76 -6.88
N THR A 69 4.72 -17.83 -7.06
CA THR A 69 4.31 -18.98 -7.89
C THR A 69 3.81 -20.10 -7.01
N TYR A 70 2.65 -20.66 -7.35
CA TYR A 70 2.01 -21.79 -6.68
C TYR A 70 1.73 -22.87 -7.74
N GLY A 71 2.64 -23.84 -7.87
CA GLY A 71 2.59 -24.78 -8.98
C GLY A 71 2.75 -24.05 -10.31
N ASP A 72 1.79 -24.15 -11.20
CA ASP A 72 1.78 -23.45 -12.50
C ASP A 72 1.09 -22.07 -12.46
N ILE A 73 0.57 -21.68 -11.28
CA ILE A 73 -0.17 -20.43 -11.11
C ILE A 73 0.77 -19.35 -10.57
N LYS A 74 0.79 -18.20 -11.23
CA LYS A 74 1.50 -16.99 -10.79
C LYS A 74 0.52 -15.97 -10.26
N VAL A 75 0.65 -15.62 -8.99
CA VAL A 75 -0.19 -14.62 -8.32
C VAL A 75 0.64 -13.38 -8.02
N ALA A 76 0.24 -12.24 -8.57
CA ALA A 76 0.80 -10.95 -8.18
C ALA A 76 0.05 -10.41 -6.96
N PHE A 77 0.82 -9.93 -5.97
CA PHE A 77 0.32 -9.20 -4.82
C PHE A 77 0.70 -7.73 -5.00
N VAL A 78 -0.28 -6.84 -5.07
CA VAL A 78 -0.11 -5.39 -5.28
C VAL A 78 -0.43 -4.67 -3.98
N GLY A 79 0.52 -3.92 -3.42
CA GLY A 79 0.28 -3.12 -2.21
C GLY A 79 -0.36 -1.77 -2.56
N ILE A 80 -1.34 -1.33 -1.77
CA ILE A 80 -2.04 -0.05 -1.97
C ILE A 80 -2.29 0.58 -0.61
N ASP A 81 -1.79 1.81 -0.39
CA ASP A 81 -2.07 2.58 0.81
C ASP A 81 -3.05 3.72 0.52
N THR A 82 -3.81 4.11 1.54
CA THR A 82 -4.76 5.21 1.41
C THR A 82 -4.07 6.56 1.30
N PRO A 83 -4.48 7.44 0.37
CA PRO A 83 -4.05 8.83 0.38
C PRO A 83 -4.39 9.59 1.67
N GLU A 84 -5.34 9.09 2.47
CA GLU A 84 -5.65 9.64 3.79
C GLU A 84 -4.48 9.51 4.79
N SER A 85 -3.43 8.75 4.45
CA SER A 85 -2.19 8.68 5.25
C SER A 85 -1.57 10.05 5.48
N PHE A 86 -1.79 11.03 4.61
CA PHE A 86 -1.40 12.43 4.85
C PHE A 86 -2.11 13.07 6.05
N THR A 87 -3.37 12.74 6.29
CA THR A 87 -4.22 13.39 7.31
C THR A 87 -4.52 12.50 8.51
N LYS A 88 -4.47 11.20 8.32
CA LYS A 88 -4.77 10.19 9.36
C LYS A 88 -3.50 9.57 9.97
N SER A 89 -2.36 10.26 9.84
CA SER A 89 -1.10 9.93 10.51
C SER A 89 -0.38 11.21 10.97
N THR A 90 0.93 11.33 10.78
CA THR A 90 1.69 12.53 11.17
C THR A 90 2.15 13.30 9.92
N PRO A 91 1.38 14.30 9.43
CA PRO A 91 1.62 14.98 8.15
C PRO A 91 3.02 15.57 7.99
N THR A 92 3.60 16.06 9.09
CA THR A 92 4.93 16.73 9.08
C THR A 92 6.05 15.77 8.70
N TYR A 93 5.87 14.45 8.82
CA TYR A 93 6.89 13.48 8.42
C TYR A 93 7.01 13.35 6.90
N PHE A 94 6.03 13.80 6.15
CA PHE A 94 6.05 13.81 4.68
C PHE A 94 6.59 15.11 4.09
N GLN A 95 7.06 16.05 4.94
CA GLN A 95 7.48 17.38 4.55
C GLN A 95 9.00 17.56 4.65
N ASP A 96 9.52 18.45 3.81
CA ASP A 96 10.88 18.97 3.93
C ASP A 96 10.99 20.03 5.05
N ALA A 97 12.20 20.57 5.25
CA ALA A 97 12.44 21.61 6.26
C ALA A 97 11.68 22.94 6.00
N ASN A 98 11.14 23.12 4.81
CA ASN A 98 10.36 24.31 4.42
C ASN A 98 8.84 24.07 4.52
N GLY A 99 8.42 22.85 4.93
CA GLY A 99 7.01 22.47 5.03
C GLY A 99 6.38 22.01 3.72
N ASN A 100 7.15 21.79 2.66
CA ASN A 100 6.64 21.26 1.40
C ASN A 100 6.53 19.75 1.46
N PHE A 101 5.43 19.19 0.98
CA PHE A 101 5.30 17.74 0.86
C PHE A 101 6.30 17.19 -0.17
N VAL A 102 7.04 16.17 0.25
CA VAL A 102 8.06 15.46 -0.56
C VAL A 102 7.67 14.01 -0.85
N TYR A 103 6.44 13.64 -0.52
CA TYR A 103 5.82 12.38 -0.87
C TYR A 103 4.47 12.62 -1.53
N SER A 104 4.00 11.65 -2.31
CA SER A 104 2.66 11.56 -2.87
C SER A 104 2.14 10.14 -2.71
N PHE A 105 0.84 10.01 -2.46
CA PHE A 105 0.09 8.76 -2.46
C PHE A 105 -0.81 8.62 -3.70
N ALA A 106 -0.53 9.38 -4.76
CA ALA A 106 -1.37 9.50 -5.95
C ALA A 106 -2.79 10.00 -5.60
N GLU A 107 -2.86 11.05 -4.75
CA GLU A 107 -4.09 11.55 -4.13
C GLU A 107 -4.94 12.47 -5.02
N GLY A 108 -4.43 12.83 -6.20
CA GLY A 108 -5.01 13.88 -7.06
C GLY A 108 -6.24 13.46 -7.87
N ASN A 109 -6.78 14.44 -8.59
CA ASN A 109 -7.80 14.28 -9.63
C ASN A 109 -9.06 13.51 -9.18
N LYS A 110 -9.53 13.74 -7.95
CA LYS A 110 -10.72 13.05 -7.38
C LYS A 110 -10.60 11.51 -7.44
N GLY A 111 -9.44 10.99 -7.05
CA GLY A 111 -9.14 9.56 -7.01
C GLY A 111 -8.57 8.99 -8.31
N ALA A 112 -8.69 9.68 -9.44
CA ALA A 112 -8.22 9.15 -10.72
C ALA A 112 -6.72 8.83 -10.74
N ASP A 113 -5.90 9.61 -10.03
CA ASP A 113 -4.45 9.36 -9.99
C ASP A 113 -4.15 8.02 -9.28
N LEU A 114 -4.87 7.70 -8.19
CA LEU A 114 -4.77 6.40 -7.52
C LEU A 114 -5.19 5.26 -8.46
N TYR A 115 -6.35 5.39 -9.12
CA TYR A 115 -6.87 4.34 -9.99
C TYR A 115 -5.92 4.09 -11.16
N ASN A 116 -5.41 5.14 -11.79
CA ASN A 116 -4.43 5.03 -12.88
C ASN A 116 -3.14 4.36 -12.41
N LYS A 117 -2.64 4.74 -11.23
CA LYS A 117 -1.41 4.17 -10.68
C LYS A 117 -1.55 2.68 -10.37
N VAL A 118 -2.69 2.28 -9.80
CA VAL A 118 -3.00 0.88 -9.54
C VAL A 118 -3.16 0.12 -10.86
N GLN A 119 -3.89 0.68 -11.85
CA GLN A 119 -4.07 0.04 -13.16
C GLN A 119 -2.72 -0.20 -13.86
N GLU A 120 -1.83 0.81 -13.90
CA GLU A 120 -0.48 0.66 -14.44
C GLU A 120 0.29 -0.48 -13.77
N THR A 121 0.14 -0.62 -12.44
CA THR A 121 0.80 -1.68 -11.67
C THR A 121 0.22 -3.06 -11.98
N VAL A 122 -1.10 -3.17 -12.08
CA VAL A 122 -1.80 -4.41 -12.48
C VAL A 122 -1.37 -4.84 -13.86
N ASP A 123 -1.32 -3.91 -14.82
CA ASP A 123 -0.92 -4.17 -16.20
C ASP A 123 0.55 -4.64 -16.27
N ALA A 124 1.43 -4.02 -15.48
CA ALA A 124 2.83 -4.42 -15.37
C ALA A 124 2.95 -5.84 -14.78
N ALA A 125 2.24 -6.16 -13.72
CA ALA A 125 2.24 -7.48 -13.11
C ALA A 125 1.75 -8.58 -14.08
N LYS A 126 0.69 -8.28 -14.84
CA LYS A 126 0.18 -9.20 -15.88
C LYS A 126 1.17 -9.38 -17.03
N LYS A 127 1.83 -8.30 -17.45
CA LYS A 127 2.90 -8.36 -18.46
C LYS A 127 4.07 -9.22 -18.00
N ASP A 128 4.38 -9.21 -16.69
CA ASP A 128 5.41 -10.04 -16.07
C ASP A 128 4.96 -11.49 -15.86
N GLY A 129 3.75 -11.83 -16.30
CA GLY A 129 3.22 -13.17 -16.36
C GLY A 129 2.31 -13.57 -15.19
N ALA A 130 1.81 -12.63 -14.40
CA ALA A 130 0.83 -12.95 -13.38
C ALA A 130 -0.48 -13.47 -14.00
N THR A 131 -0.93 -14.62 -13.51
CA THR A 131 -2.23 -15.22 -13.89
C THR A 131 -3.36 -14.54 -13.13
N TYR A 132 -3.13 -14.26 -11.85
CA TYR A 132 -4.07 -13.59 -10.95
C TYR A 132 -3.41 -12.40 -10.26
N VAL A 133 -4.21 -11.41 -9.89
CA VAL A 133 -3.79 -10.22 -9.15
C VAL A 133 -4.62 -10.08 -7.89
N VAL A 134 -3.95 -10.05 -6.75
CA VAL A 134 -4.53 -9.80 -5.43
C VAL A 134 -4.05 -8.43 -4.94
N ALA A 135 -4.96 -7.51 -4.68
CA ALA A 135 -4.64 -6.24 -4.04
C ALA A 135 -4.59 -6.42 -2.52
N LEU A 136 -3.46 -6.05 -1.91
CA LEU A 136 -3.30 -5.88 -0.47
C LEU A 136 -3.50 -4.39 -0.18
N ALA A 137 -4.73 -4.01 0.16
CA ALA A 137 -5.14 -2.63 0.26
C ALA A 137 -5.34 -2.18 1.72
N HIS A 138 -5.11 -0.90 1.96
CA HIS A 138 -5.48 -0.21 3.18
C HIS A 138 -6.29 1.05 2.82
N LEU A 139 -7.48 0.85 2.22
CA LEU A 139 -8.33 1.90 1.66
C LEU A 139 -9.62 2.10 2.44
N GLY A 140 -10.18 0.99 2.92
CA GLY A 140 -11.47 0.98 3.62
C GLY A 140 -12.67 1.12 2.69
N VAL A 141 -13.85 1.10 3.32
CA VAL A 141 -15.16 1.18 2.63
C VAL A 141 -16.05 2.30 3.17
N ASP A 142 -15.57 3.09 4.15
CA ASP A 142 -16.34 4.19 4.74
C ASP A 142 -16.61 5.30 3.71
N GLU A 143 -17.82 5.86 3.73
CA GLU A 143 -18.20 6.98 2.85
C GLU A 143 -17.28 8.20 3.02
N SER A 144 -16.73 8.41 4.24
CA SER A 144 -15.81 9.51 4.52
C SER A 144 -14.47 9.39 3.78
N SER A 145 -14.12 8.19 3.30
CA SER A 145 -12.87 7.92 2.55
C SER A 145 -13.05 8.06 1.03
N GLU A 146 -14.27 8.41 0.54
CA GLU A 146 -14.47 8.70 -0.88
C GLU A 146 -13.57 9.87 -1.32
N PRO A 147 -12.89 9.79 -2.47
CA PRO A 147 -13.00 8.80 -3.56
C PRO A 147 -11.95 7.67 -3.50
N TRP A 148 -11.37 7.35 -2.37
CA TRP A 148 -10.26 6.40 -2.25
C TRP A 148 -10.66 5.07 -1.61
N ARG A 149 -11.97 4.76 -1.50
CA ARG A 149 -12.44 3.47 -1.00
C ARG A 149 -12.03 2.32 -1.91
N SER A 150 -11.90 1.13 -1.36
CA SER A 150 -11.65 -0.08 -2.16
C SER A 150 -12.76 -0.32 -3.20
N THR A 151 -14.01 0.03 -2.87
CA THR A 151 -15.16 -0.02 -3.81
C THR A 151 -14.99 0.96 -4.97
N ASP A 152 -14.48 2.17 -4.73
CA ASP A 152 -14.20 3.15 -5.77
C ASP A 152 -13.05 2.67 -6.67
N LEU A 153 -12.01 2.09 -6.07
CA LEU A 153 -10.89 1.50 -6.81
C LEU A 153 -11.37 0.38 -7.74
N ILE A 154 -12.15 -0.58 -7.21
CA ILE A 154 -12.68 -1.72 -7.99
C ILE A 154 -13.54 -1.23 -9.15
N ALA A 155 -14.37 -0.20 -8.93
CA ALA A 155 -15.24 0.36 -9.97
C ALA A 155 -14.47 1.06 -11.11
N ASN A 156 -13.24 1.51 -10.85
CA ASN A 156 -12.43 2.31 -11.78
C ASN A 156 -11.15 1.58 -12.28
N THR A 157 -10.99 0.29 -11.96
CA THR A 157 -9.87 -0.52 -12.42
C THR A 157 -10.34 -1.85 -12.98
N THR A 158 -9.48 -2.54 -13.72
CA THR A 158 -9.75 -3.86 -14.27
C THR A 158 -8.59 -4.81 -13.99
N GLY A 159 -8.92 -6.10 -13.92
CA GLY A 159 -7.90 -7.14 -13.83
C GLY A 159 -7.38 -7.42 -12.42
N ILE A 160 -7.98 -6.87 -11.38
CA ILE A 160 -7.82 -7.30 -10.01
C ILE A 160 -8.81 -8.43 -9.75
N ASP A 161 -8.32 -9.57 -9.27
CA ASP A 161 -9.13 -10.78 -9.04
C ASP A 161 -9.64 -10.86 -7.59
N ALA A 162 -8.91 -10.28 -6.63
CA ALA A 162 -9.31 -10.20 -5.23
C ALA A 162 -8.72 -8.96 -4.55
N VAL A 163 -9.43 -8.43 -3.57
CA VAL A 163 -8.96 -7.35 -2.69
C VAL A 163 -9.04 -7.82 -1.24
N LEU A 164 -7.93 -7.72 -0.52
CA LEU A 164 -7.85 -7.84 0.93
C LEU A 164 -7.64 -6.44 1.48
N ASP A 165 -8.61 -5.93 2.23
CA ASP A 165 -8.65 -4.52 2.62
C ASP A 165 -8.68 -4.35 4.15
N GLY A 166 -8.28 -3.16 4.61
CA GLY A 166 -8.31 -2.70 5.99
C GLY A 166 -8.81 -1.25 6.10
N HIS A 167 -8.31 -0.47 7.06
CA HIS A 167 -8.52 0.95 7.29
C HIS A 167 -9.84 1.31 7.99
N SER A 168 -11.00 0.94 7.47
CA SER A 168 -12.30 1.29 8.04
C SER A 168 -12.72 0.45 9.24
N HIS A 169 -11.91 -0.56 9.64
CA HIS A 169 -12.22 -1.51 10.72
C HIS A 169 -13.56 -2.24 10.53
N SER A 170 -14.04 -2.31 9.29
CA SER A 170 -15.29 -2.99 8.94
C SER A 170 -15.06 -4.51 8.87
N THR A 171 -16.04 -5.27 9.34
CA THR A 171 -16.05 -6.72 9.19
C THR A 171 -16.93 -7.08 8.02
N ILE A 172 -16.32 -7.35 6.88
CA ILE A 172 -17.01 -7.78 5.66
C ILE A 172 -16.50 -9.18 5.33
N ALA A 173 -17.42 -10.15 5.24
CA ALA A 173 -17.12 -11.44 4.67
C ALA A 173 -16.85 -11.27 3.16
N MET A 174 -16.45 -12.33 2.47
CA MET A 174 -16.22 -12.23 1.03
C MET A 174 -17.47 -11.75 0.29
N GLU A 175 -17.34 -10.67 -0.47
CA GLU A 175 -18.38 -10.08 -1.31
C GLU A 175 -17.91 -10.10 -2.77
N LEU A 176 -18.85 -10.42 -3.68
CA LEU A 176 -18.61 -10.32 -5.12
C LEU A 176 -18.99 -8.91 -5.58
N VAL A 177 -18.00 -8.12 -5.96
CA VAL A 177 -18.19 -6.82 -6.59
C VAL A 177 -18.11 -7.00 -8.11
N LYS A 178 -19.17 -6.58 -8.80
CA LYS A 178 -19.27 -6.65 -10.26
C LYS A 178 -18.95 -5.32 -10.90
#